data_fe11e1c2120f427d124a497b88d9a2b9
#
_entry.id   fe11e1c2120f427d124a497b88d9a2b9
#
_cell.length_a   1.000
_cell.length_b   1.000
_cell.length_c   1.000
_cell.angle_alpha   90.00
_cell.angle_beta   90.00
_cell.angle_gamma   90.00
#
_symmetry.space_group_name_H-M   'P 1'
#
loop_
_entity.id
_entity.type
_entity.pdbx_description
1 polymer ?
#
loop_
_entity_poly.entity_id
_entity_poly.type
_entity_poly.pdbx_seq_one_letter_code
_entity_poly.pdbx_strand_id
1 'polypeptide(L)'
;MTQTLAAALVPKAELHVHIEGVASPDLVRELADQHGVDVSGLFAEHGSYAWTDFAQFLAAYDTASRVFRTPQDYARLAETYLRSIALDGAIYAELTISPDHAAASGLSYADYVGGLAEGIARAQAATGIEARMIAVGVRHFGARAVEQVARQVATQPHPLVTGFGLAGDETEGHPANFARAFRMAAEAGLGLTAHAGETAGAESVTAALDFLQVSRLG
;
A
#
# COMPACT_ATOMS: atom_id res chain seq x y z
N MET A 1 10.43 15.13 27.72
CA MET A 1 9.80 16.01 26.71
C MET A 1 10.78 16.59 25.68
N THR A 2 12.07 16.75 25.96
CA THR A 2 13.06 17.39 25.06
C THR A 2 13.54 16.54 23.89
N GLN A 3 13.60 15.21 23.99
CA GLN A 3 14.07 14.35 22.90
C GLN A 3 13.02 14.14 21.77
N THR A 4 11.75 14.10 22.12
CA THR A 4 10.67 13.90 21.12
C THR A 4 10.49 15.12 20.22
N LEU A 5 10.62 16.33 20.76
CA LEU A 5 10.57 17.58 19.98
C LEU A 5 11.76 17.71 19.02
N ALA A 6 12.96 17.27 19.42
CA ALA A 6 14.13 17.30 18.56
C ALA A 6 14.01 16.34 17.37
N ALA A 7 13.39 15.17 17.57
CA ALA A 7 13.17 14.20 16.49
C ALA A 7 12.14 14.69 15.46
N ALA A 8 11.08 15.39 15.86
CA ALA A 8 10.09 15.94 14.94
C ALA A 8 10.63 17.04 14.03
N LEU A 9 11.72 17.71 14.45
CA LEU A 9 12.36 18.78 13.66
C LEU A 9 13.30 18.26 12.56
N VAL A 10 13.64 16.96 12.57
CA VAL A 10 14.47 16.36 11.53
C VAL A 10 13.57 15.99 10.34
N PRO A 11 13.82 16.52 9.13
CA PRO A 11 13.07 16.11 7.93
C PRO A 11 13.21 14.62 7.67
N LYS A 12 12.09 13.94 7.41
CA LYS A 12 12.03 12.49 7.17
C LYS A 12 11.33 12.18 5.85
N ALA A 13 11.66 11.03 5.27
CA ALA A 13 10.92 10.42 4.17
C ALA A 13 10.41 9.05 4.61
N GLU A 14 9.12 8.79 4.38
CA GLU A 14 8.51 7.48 4.51
C GLU A 14 8.51 6.81 3.13
N LEU A 15 9.31 5.76 2.96
CA LEU A 15 9.52 5.15 1.64
C LEU A 15 8.81 3.81 1.45
N HIS A 16 8.19 3.28 2.51
CA HIS A 16 7.52 1.99 2.44
C HIS A 16 6.37 1.93 3.45
N VAL A 17 5.17 2.18 2.98
CA VAL A 17 3.95 2.10 3.79
C VAL A 17 2.77 1.65 2.94
N HIS A 18 2.09 0.59 3.36
CA HIS A 18 0.87 0.11 2.71
C HIS A 18 -0.32 0.92 3.21
N ILE A 19 -1.04 1.56 2.28
CA ILE A 19 -2.02 2.57 2.64
C ILE A 19 -3.20 2.02 3.46
N GLU A 20 -3.70 0.85 3.16
CA GLU A 20 -4.79 0.26 3.94
C GLU A 20 -4.32 -0.14 5.35
N GLY A 21 -3.03 -0.50 5.50
CA GLY A 21 -2.43 -0.89 6.77
C GLY A 21 -2.25 0.25 7.78
N VAL A 22 -2.34 1.51 7.35
CA VAL A 22 -2.24 2.66 8.26
C VAL A 22 -3.59 3.09 8.84
N ALA A 23 -4.67 2.42 8.44
CA ALA A 23 -5.99 2.73 8.95
C ALA A 23 -6.07 2.47 10.46
N SER A 24 -6.49 3.49 11.22
CA SER A 24 -6.72 3.29 12.64
C SER A 24 -7.88 2.33 12.89
N PRO A 25 -7.86 1.56 14.01
CA PRO A 25 -8.99 0.71 14.38
C PRO A 25 -10.33 1.46 14.42
N ASP A 26 -10.33 2.72 14.85
CA ASP A 26 -11.55 3.53 14.92
C ASP A 26 -12.08 3.87 13.53
N LEU A 27 -11.22 4.24 12.59
CA LEU A 27 -11.61 4.49 11.21
C LEU A 27 -12.20 3.22 10.57
N VAL A 28 -11.56 2.07 10.79
CA VAL A 28 -12.06 0.79 10.23
C VAL A 28 -13.42 0.42 10.82
N ARG A 29 -13.64 0.61 12.12
CA ARG A 29 -14.95 0.35 12.75
C ARG A 29 -16.03 1.30 12.20
N GLU A 30 -15.72 2.59 12.10
CA GLU A 30 -16.64 3.60 11.55
C GLU A 30 -17.07 3.24 10.12
N LEU A 31 -16.11 2.93 9.24
CA LEU A 31 -16.40 2.56 7.86
C LEU A 31 -17.08 1.19 7.76
N ALA A 32 -16.75 0.25 8.63
CA ALA A 32 -17.42 -1.05 8.71
C ALA A 32 -18.92 -0.87 9.03
N ASP A 33 -19.25 -0.04 10.01
CA ASP A 33 -20.63 0.28 10.36
C ASP A 33 -21.35 1.01 9.20
N GLN A 34 -20.66 1.98 8.59
CA GLN A 34 -21.21 2.75 7.46
C GLN A 34 -21.53 1.86 6.25
N HIS A 35 -20.67 0.90 5.95
CA HIS A 35 -20.76 0.08 4.73
C HIS A 35 -21.32 -1.32 4.98
N GLY A 36 -21.66 -1.67 6.24
CA GLY A 36 -22.19 -2.97 6.61
C GLY A 36 -21.18 -4.11 6.38
N VAL A 37 -19.91 -3.86 6.68
CA VAL A 37 -18.83 -4.85 6.57
C VAL A 37 -18.60 -5.52 7.91
N ASP A 38 -18.59 -6.86 7.92
CA ASP A 38 -18.25 -7.59 9.13
C ASP A 38 -16.74 -7.55 9.39
N VAL A 39 -16.38 -6.97 10.52
CA VAL A 39 -15.00 -6.89 11.04
C VAL A 39 -14.86 -7.60 12.38
N SER A 40 -15.78 -8.52 12.68
CA SER A 40 -15.72 -9.34 13.89
C SER A 40 -14.41 -10.14 13.94
N GLY A 41 -13.78 -10.17 15.09
CA GLY A 41 -12.49 -10.84 15.28
C GLY A 41 -11.24 -10.10 14.74
N LEU A 42 -11.41 -8.93 14.10
CA LEU A 42 -10.28 -8.15 13.60
C LEU A 42 -9.52 -7.44 14.72
N PHE A 43 -10.18 -7.22 15.87
CA PHE A 43 -9.62 -6.44 16.97
C PHE A 43 -9.57 -7.25 18.27
N ALA A 44 -8.49 -7.04 19.04
CA ALA A 44 -8.36 -7.54 20.39
C ALA A 44 -9.26 -6.76 21.37
N GLU A 45 -9.49 -7.31 22.58
CA GLU A 45 -10.33 -6.67 23.62
C GLU A 45 -9.89 -5.25 23.98
N HIS A 46 -8.56 -4.96 23.91
CA HIS A 46 -8.02 -3.64 24.17
C HIS A 46 -8.08 -2.69 22.96
N GLY A 47 -8.69 -3.13 21.85
CA GLY A 47 -9.04 -2.28 20.71
C GLY A 47 -8.04 -2.22 19.56
N SER A 48 -6.81 -2.75 19.71
CA SER A 48 -5.85 -2.85 18.60
C SER A 48 -6.19 -4.02 17.67
N TYR A 49 -5.58 -4.03 16.47
CA TYR A 49 -5.65 -5.18 15.58
C TYR A 49 -5.12 -6.45 16.24
N ALA A 50 -5.72 -7.60 15.91
CA ALA A 50 -5.39 -8.90 16.47
C ALA A 50 -4.86 -9.85 15.39
N TRP A 51 -3.61 -10.28 15.55
CA TRP A 51 -3.00 -11.38 14.80
C TRP A 51 -1.89 -12.02 15.63
N THR A 52 -1.55 -13.28 15.37
CA THR A 52 -0.51 -14.03 16.08
C THR A 52 0.65 -14.43 15.17
N ASP A 53 0.43 -14.45 13.86
CA ASP A 53 1.41 -14.81 12.85
C ASP A 53 1.19 -14.01 11.55
N PHE A 54 2.10 -14.17 10.58
CA PHE A 54 2.08 -13.41 9.34
C PHE A 54 0.85 -13.74 8.46
N ALA A 55 0.40 -15.00 8.45
CA ALA A 55 -0.77 -15.39 7.68
C ALA A 55 -2.05 -14.73 8.23
N GLN A 56 -2.19 -14.69 9.57
CA GLN A 56 -3.28 -13.97 10.22
C GLN A 56 -3.19 -12.45 10.01
N PHE A 57 -1.97 -11.88 9.98
CA PHE A 57 -1.76 -10.48 9.64
C PHE A 57 -2.29 -10.19 8.23
N LEU A 58 -1.93 -11.00 7.22
CA LEU A 58 -2.44 -10.82 5.85
C LEU A 58 -3.97 -10.94 5.78
N ALA A 59 -4.56 -11.94 6.47
CA ALA A 59 -6.00 -12.10 6.53
C ALA A 59 -6.71 -10.91 7.22
N ALA A 60 -6.09 -10.35 8.26
CA ALA A 60 -6.59 -9.14 8.92
C ALA A 60 -6.50 -7.92 8.01
N TYR A 61 -5.39 -7.78 7.27
CA TYR A 61 -5.20 -6.73 6.26
C TYR A 61 -6.27 -6.81 5.16
N ASP A 62 -6.48 -7.99 4.56
CA ASP A 62 -7.51 -8.22 3.55
C ASP A 62 -8.92 -7.88 4.08
N THR A 63 -9.20 -8.22 5.34
CA THR A 63 -10.49 -7.92 5.97
C THR A 63 -10.66 -6.41 6.20
N ALA A 64 -9.64 -5.75 6.74
CA ALA A 64 -9.65 -4.31 6.96
C ALA A 64 -9.81 -3.52 5.66
N SER A 65 -9.16 -3.98 4.58
CA SER A 65 -9.23 -3.32 3.27
C SER A 65 -10.65 -3.26 2.69
N ARG A 66 -11.54 -4.19 3.05
CA ARG A 66 -12.92 -4.26 2.54
C ARG A 66 -13.84 -3.13 3.01
N VAL A 67 -13.44 -2.38 4.03
CA VAL A 67 -14.28 -1.27 4.53
C VAL A 67 -14.17 -0.03 3.65
N PHE A 68 -13.13 0.09 2.84
CA PHE A 68 -12.93 1.22 1.92
C PHE A 68 -13.67 0.98 0.61
N ARG A 69 -14.84 1.60 0.44
CA ARG A 69 -15.74 1.33 -0.68
C ARG A 69 -15.99 2.52 -1.60
N THR A 70 -15.50 3.68 -1.22
CA THR A 70 -15.67 4.91 -2.00
C THR A 70 -14.34 5.64 -2.21
N PRO A 71 -14.21 6.45 -3.27
CA PRO A 71 -13.05 7.34 -3.42
C PRO A 71 -12.83 8.24 -2.21
N GLN A 72 -13.90 8.65 -1.53
CA GLN A 72 -13.88 9.52 -0.36
C GLN A 72 -13.27 8.81 0.86
N ASP A 73 -13.51 7.51 1.02
CA ASP A 73 -12.89 6.72 2.11
C ASP A 73 -11.36 6.71 1.93
N TYR A 74 -10.88 6.48 0.71
CA TYR A 74 -9.46 6.51 0.40
C TYR A 74 -8.86 7.92 0.47
N ALA A 75 -9.61 8.95 0.07
CA ALA A 75 -9.16 10.33 0.25
C ALA A 75 -8.97 10.67 1.73
N ARG A 76 -9.93 10.29 2.58
CA ARG A 76 -9.85 10.46 4.03
C ARG A 76 -8.66 9.70 4.63
N LEU A 77 -8.45 8.45 4.23
CA LEU A 77 -7.35 7.63 4.70
C LEU A 77 -6.00 8.28 4.38
N ALA A 78 -5.77 8.63 3.11
CA ALA A 78 -4.51 9.24 2.66
C ALA A 78 -4.28 10.59 3.33
N GLU A 79 -5.29 11.47 3.40
CA GLU A 79 -5.18 12.77 4.05
C GLU A 79 -4.83 12.62 5.53
N THR A 80 -5.56 11.77 6.26
CA THR A 80 -5.36 11.59 7.71
C THR A 80 -3.96 11.06 8.01
N TYR A 81 -3.52 10.05 7.26
CA TYR A 81 -2.19 9.48 7.44
C TYR A 81 -1.08 10.48 7.16
N LEU A 82 -1.11 11.10 5.98
CA LEU A 82 -0.06 12.05 5.57
C LEU A 82 0.03 13.24 6.50
N ARG A 83 -1.10 13.76 6.99
CA ARG A 83 -1.10 14.82 8.00
C ARG A 83 -0.49 14.37 9.32
N SER A 84 -0.73 13.13 9.74
CA SER A 84 -0.16 12.62 10.99
C SER A 84 1.36 12.51 10.93
N ILE A 85 1.91 11.94 9.86
CA ILE A 85 3.38 11.81 9.72
C ILE A 85 4.07 13.16 9.47
N ALA A 86 3.38 14.11 8.85
CA ALA A 86 3.90 15.48 8.71
C ALA A 86 4.12 16.16 10.06
N LEU A 87 3.27 15.89 11.06
CA LEU A 87 3.47 16.38 12.44
C LEU A 87 4.73 15.78 13.09
N ASP A 88 5.14 14.59 12.65
CA ASP A 88 6.37 13.92 13.08
C ASP A 88 7.60 14.33 12.25
N GLY A 89 7.44 15.28 11.33
CA GLY A 89 8.52 15.84 10.51
C GLY A 89 8.72 15.15 9.17
N ALA A 90 7.79 14.32 8.70
CA ALA A 90 7.84 13.80 7.35
C ALA A 90 7.54 14.89 6.32
N ILE A 91 8.39 15.00 5.31
CA ILE A 91 8.25 15.93 4.19
C ILE A 91 7.93 15.23 2.88
N TYR A 92 8.09 13.91 2.84
CA TYR A 92 7.85 13.07 1.67
C TYR A 92 7.36 11.68 2.09
N ALA A 93 6.44 11.08 1.29
CA ALA A 93 5.99 9.72 1.49
C ALA A 93 5.77 8.98 0.15
N GLU A 94 6.03 7.66 0.14
CA GLU A 94 5.66 6.75 -0.93
C GLU A 94 4.62 5.75 -0.41
N LEU A 95 3.37 5.94 -0.86
CA LEU A 95 2.25 5.11 -0.47
C LEU A 95 2.19 3.86 -1.35
N THR A 96 2.37 2.70 -0.78
CA THR A 96 2.12 1.43 -1.46
C THR A 96 0.61 1.20 -1.53
N ILE A 97 0.09 1.10 -2.74
CA ILE A 97 -1.35 1.00 -3.03
C ILE A 97 -1.67 -0.32 -3.72
N SER A 98 -2.79 -0.94 -3.37
CA SER A 98 -3.22 -2.23 -3.90
C SER A 98 -4.51 -2.13 -4.71
N PRO A 99 -4.45 -2.03 -6.05
CA PRO A 99 -5.63 -2.00 -6.91
C PRO A 99 -6.52 -3.25 -6.77
N ASP A 100 -5.94 -4.41 -6.45
CA ASP A 100 -6.71 -5.65 -6.25
C ASP A 100 -7.65 -5.56 -5.05
N HIS A 101 -7.21 -4.98 -3.93
CA HIS A 101 -8.06 -4.78 -2.74
C HIS A 101 -9.18 -3.79 -3.03
N ALA A 102 -8.88 -2.69 -3.72
CA ALA A 102 -9.90 -1.73 -4.12
C ALA A 102 -10.94 -2.34 -5.07
N ALA A 103 -10.50 -3.15 -6.05
CA ALA A 103 -11.39 -3.87 -6.96
C ALA A 103 -12.26 -4.90 -6.23
N ALA A 104 -11.73 -5.61 -5.23
CA ALA A 104 -12.50 -6.52 -4.39
C ALA A 104 -13.61 -5.80 -3.58
N SER A 105 -13.42 -4.51 -3.30
CA SER A 105 -14.41 -3.62 -2.66
C SER A 105 -15.35 -2.94 -3.67
N GLY A 106 -15.21 -3.21 -4.97
CA GLY A 106 -16.07 -2.69 -6.03
C GLY A 106 -15.61 -1.37 -6.66
N LEU A 107 -14.43 -0.87 -6.33
CA LEU A 107 -13.87 0.35 -6.91
C LEU A 107 -13.17 0.10 -8.24
N SER A 108 -13.35 1.01 -9.19
CA SER A 108 -12.49 1.06 -10.37
C SER A 108 -11.09 1.56 -10.01
N TYR A 109 -10.08 1.20 -10.82
CA TYR A 109 -8.72 1.73 -10.66
C TYR A 109 -8.68 3.26 -10.66
N ALA A 110 -9.44 3.88 -11.56
CA ALA A 110 -9.50 5.34 -11.67
C ALA A 110 -10.11 6.01 -10.44
N ASP A 111 -11.20 5.45 -9.89
CA ASP A 111 -11.83 5.96 -8.67
C ASP A 111 -10.91 5.78 -7.45
N TYR A 112 -10.24 4.64 -7.34
CA TYR A 112 -9.28 4.35 -6.28
C TYR A 112 -8.12 5.34 -6.26
N VAL A 113 -7.42 5.45 -7.40
CA VAL A 113 -6.26 6.37 -7.53
C VAL A 113 -6.70 7.81 -7.42
N GLY A 114 -7.87 8.17 -7.97
CA GLY A 114 -8.44 9.51 -7.87
C GLY A 114 -8.74 9.92 -6.43
N GLY A 115 -9.33 9.00 -5.65
CA GLY A 115 -9.57 9.23 -4.22
C GLY A 115 -8.28 9.45 -3.44
N LEU A 116 -7.29 8.58 -3.62
CA LEU A 116 -5.97 8.73 -2.98
C LEU A 116 -5.29 10.04 -3.39
N ALA A 117 -5.34 10.40 -4.67
CA ALA A 117 -4.75 11.65 -5.17
C ALA A 117 -5.42 12.89 -4.55
N GLU A 118 -6.73 12.87 -4.34
CA GLU A 118 -7.46 13.93 -3.65
C GLU A 118 -6.99 14.06 -2.19
N GLY A 119 -6.85 12.95 -1.47
CA GLY A 119 -6.33 12.93 -0.10
C GLY A 119 -4.89 13.46 -0.01
N ILE A 120 -4.03 13.05 -0.93
CA ILE A 120 -2.66 13.58 -1.06
C ILE A 120 -2.68 15.10 -1.27
N ALA A 121 -3.49 15.59 -2.19
CA ALA A 121 -3.57 17.03 -2.48
C ALA A 121 -4.04 17.85 -1.27
N ARG A 122 -5.02 17.35 -0.51
CA ARG A 122 -5.50 17.98 0.73
C ARG A 122 -4.42 18.00 1.82
N ALA A 123 -3.69 16.89 2.00
CA ALA A 123 -2.59 16.82 2.96
C ALA A 123 -1.45 17.78 2.57
N GLN A 124 -1.06 17.80 1.29
CA GLN A 124 -0.04 18.70 0.78
C GLN A 124 -0.42 20.18 0.99
N ALA A 125 -1.66 20.55 0.69
CA ALA A 125 -2.14 21.91 0.91
C ALA A 125 -2.10 22.34 2.39
N ALA A 126 -2.34 21.39 3.31
CA ALA A 126 -2.38 21.66 4.74
C ALA A 126 -1.00 21.65 5.42
N THR A 127 -0.04 20.87 4.92
CA THR A 127 1.23 20.58 5.64
C THR A 127 2.48 20.77 4.81
N GLY A 128 2.35 20.85 3.49
CA GLY A 128 3.49 20.90 2.56
C GLY A 128 4.12 19.52 2.27
N ILE A 129 3.63 18.43 2.86
CA ILE A 129 4.15 17.08 2.58
C ILE A 129 3.90 16.69 1.12
N GLU A 130 4.92 16.14 0.46
CA GLU A 130 4.75 15.53 -0.86
C GLU A 130 4.54 14.03 -0.75
N ALA A 131 3.75 13.45 -1.65
CA ALA A 131 3.60 12.00 -1.72
C ALA A 131 3.55 11.48 -3.15
N ARG A 132 3.96 10.21 -3.31
CA ARG A 132 3.83 9.42 -4.54
C ARG A 132 3.18 8.08 -4.18
N MET A 133 2.71 7.39 -5.21
CA MET A 133 2.08 6.07 -5.08
C MET A 133 2.91 5.02 -5.82
N ILE A 134 3.04 3.86 -5.19
CA ILE A 134 3.63 2.66 -5.78
C ILE A 134 2.52 1.60 -5.85
N ALA A 135 2.04 1.29 -7.04
CA ALA A 135 1.02 0.26 -7.21
C ALA A 135 1.64 -1.13 -7.07
N VAL A 136 1.05 -2.00 -6.27
CA VAL A 136 1.56 -3.36 -6.09
C VAL A 136 0.58 -4.41 -6.59
N GLY A 137 1.13 -5.47 -7.22
CA GLY A 137 0.43 -6.72 -7.38
C GLY A 137 0.61 -7.57 -6.13
N VAL A 138 -0.45 -8.24 -5.71
CA VAL A 138 -0.45 -9.12 -4.53
C VAL A 138 -0.17 -10.54 -4.99
N ARG A 139 1.00 -11.11 -4.58
CA ARG A 139 1.50 -12.37 -5.15
C ARG A 139 0.63 -13.58 -4.85
N HIS A 140 -0.01 -13.65 -3.69
CA HIS A 140 -0.91 -14.75 -3.34
C HIS A 140 -2.27 -14.69 -4.09
N PHE A 141 -2.57 -13.61 -4.79
CA PHE A 141 -3.68 -13.56 -5.76
C PHE A 141 -3.28 -14.15 -7.13
N GLY A 142 -2.00 -14.48 -7.30
CA GLY A 142 -1.46 -15.17 -8.46
C GLY A 142 -0.95 -14.26 -9.58
N ALA A 143 -0.12 -14.83 -10.45
CA ALA A 143 0.59 -14.10 -11.50
C ALA A 143 -0.33 -13.34 -12.47
N ARG A 144 -1.55 -13.85 -12.72
CA ARG A 144 -2.53 -13.18 -13.57
C ARG A 144 -3.06 -11.88 -12.96
N ALA A 145 -3.33 -11.87 -11.66
CA ALA A 145 -3.77 -10.68 -10.95
C ALA A 145 -2.65 -9.62 -10.99
N VAL A 146 -1.42 -10.00 -10.66
CA VAL A 146 -0.26 -9.11 -10.72
C VAL A 146 -0.06 -8.52 -12.13
N GLU A 147 -0.21 -9.34 -13.19
CA GLU A 147 -0.14 -8.86 -14.58
C GLU A 147 -1.30 -7.89 -14.91
N GLN A 148 -2.49 -8.12 -14.37
CA GLN A 148 -3.63 -7.22 -14.57
C GLN A 148 -3.38 -5.87 -13.92
N VAL A 149 -2.84 -5.81 -12.71
CA VAL A 149 -2.46 -4.56 -12.06
C VAL A 149 -1.41 -3.83 -12.89
N ALA A 150 -0.33 -4.50 -13.32
CA ALA A 150 0.69 -3.90 -14.17
C ALA A 150 0.09 -3.30 -15.45
N ARG A 151 -0.83 -4.02 -16.10
CA ARG A 151 -1.54 -3.54 -17.28
C ARG A 151 -2.41 -2.31 -16.98
N GLN A 152 -3.15 -2.30 -15.87
CA GLN A 152 -3.97 -1.15 -15.48
C GLN A 152 -3.11 0.09 -15.29
N VAL A 153 -2.02 -0.01 -14.54
CA VAL A 153 -1.10 1.10 -14.28
C VAL A 153 -0.46 1.62 -15.57
N ALA A 154 -0.05 0.71 -16.47
CA ALA A 154 0.55 1.07 -17.75
C ALA A 154 -0.43 1.74 -18.71
N THR A 155 -1.70 1.32 -18.74
CA THR A 155 -2.71 1.82 -19.67
C THR A 155 -3.54 2.99 -19.14
N GLN A 156 -3.52 3.21 -17.82
CA GLN A 156 -4.20 4.30 -17.13
C GLN A 156 -3.20 5.07 -16.24
N PRO A 157 -2.19 5.72 -16.84
CA PRO A 157 -1.14 6.39 -16.07
C PRO A 157 -1.71 7.55 -15.26
N HIS A 158 -1.18 7.72 -14.04
CA HIS A 158 -1.50 8.86 -13.18
C HIS A 158 -0.19 9.50 -12.70
N PRO A 159 -0.07 10.86 -12.68
CA PRO A 159 1.20 11.54 -12.37
C PRO A 159 1.79 11.19 -10.99
N LEU A 160 0.95 10.84 -10.02
CA LEU A 160 1.40 10.45 -8.68
C LEU A 160 1.76 8.96 -8.57
N VAL A 161 1.41 8.11 -9.54
CA VAL A 161 1.80 6.70 -9.57
C VAL A 161 3.14 6.60 -10.29
N THR A 162 4.21 6.44 -9.53
CA THR A 162 5.59 6.49 -10.04
C THR A 162 6.31 5.16 -9.97
N GLY A 163 5.70 4.15 -9.35
CA GLY A 163 6.31 2.84 -9.20
C GLY A 163 5.31 1.68 -9.28
N PHE A 164 5.87 0.51 -9.51
CA PHE A 164 5.19 -0.78 -9.48
C PHE A 164 5.96 -1.76 -8.60
N GLY A 165 5.24 -2.56 -7.81
CA GLY A 165 5.85 -3.48 -6.86
C GLY A 165 5.15 -4.84 -6.76
N LEU A 166 5.76 -5.73 -5.98
CA LEU A 166 5.23 -7.03 -5.59
C LEU A 166 5.14 -7.11 -4.07
N ALA A 167 3.96 -7.45 -3.55
CA ALA A 167 3.71 -7.60 -2.11
C ALA A 167 2.91 -8.89 -1.83
N GLY A 168 2.63 -9.16 -0.56
CA GLY A 168 1.86 -10.31 -0.09
C GLY A 168 2.72 -11.48 0.34
N ASP A 169 2.14 -12.67 0.50
CA ASP A 169 2.81 -13.85 1.05
C ASP A 169 4.01 -14.29 0.20
N GLU A 170 5.21 -14.13 0.75
CA GLU A 170 6.47 -14.43 0.05
C GLU A 170 6.63 -15.92 -0.27
N THR A 171 5.91 -16.79 0.39
CA THR A 171 5.93 -18.24 0.11
C THR A 171 5.14 -18.59 -1.16
N GLU A 172 4.30 -17.68 -1.64
CA GLU A 172 3.46 -17.88 -2.81
C GLU A 172 4.11 -17.34 -4.09
N GLY A 173 4.40 -18.25 -5.02
CA GLY A 173 4.93 -17.94 -6.34
C GLY A 173 6.42 -17.51 -6.34
N HIS A 174 7.17 -18.10 -7.24
CA HIS A 174 8.56 -17.70 -7.49
C HIS A 174 8.61 -16.34 -8.23
N PRO A 175 9.56 -15.44 -7.95
CA PRO A 175 9.67 -14.14 -8.64
C PRO A 175 9.62 -14.20 -10.16
N ALA A 176 10.20 -15.24 -10.78
CA ALA A 176 10.13 -15.46 -12.23
C ALA A 176 8.69 -15.48 -12.79
N ASN A 177 7.70 -15.88 -11.98
CA ASN A 177 6.30 -15.94 -12.42
C ASN A 177 5.71 -14.54 -12.67
N PHE A 178 6.30 -13.52 -12.08
CA PHE A 178 5.85 -12.12 -12.16
C PHE A 178 6.69 -11.28 -13.12
N ALA A 179 7.75 -11.84 -13.73
CA ALA A 179 8.68 -11.13 -14.59
C ALA A 179 7.99 -10.39 -15.76
N ARG A 180 6.88 -10.94 -16.28
CA ARG A 180 6.13 -10.30 -17.36
C ARG A 180 5.45 -9.01 -16.91
N ALA A 181 4.84 -9.01 -15.71
CA ALA A 181 4.21 -7.83 -15.13
C ALA A 181 5.24 -6.72 -14.89
N PHE A 182 6.41 -7.08 -14.38
CA PHE A 182 7.49 -6.13 -14.14
C PHE A 182 8.05 -5.52 -15.43
N ARG A 183 8.21 -6.31 -16.49
CA ARG A 183 8.59 -5.75 -17.81
C ARG A 183 7.56 -4.75 -18.33
N MET A 184 6.26 -5.04 -18.21
CA MET A 184 5.21 -4.12 -18.62
C MET A 184 5.27 -2.80 -17.83
N ALA A 185 5.51 -2.87 -16.53
CA ALA A 185 5.67 -1.69 -15.69
C ALA A 185 6.93 -0.88 -16.05
N ALA A 186 8.06 -1.57 -16.30
CA ALA A 186 9.30 -0.94 -16.75
C ALA A 186 9.13 -0.23 -18.10
N GLU A 187 8.47 -0.86 -19.07
CA GLU A 187 8.16 -0.29 -20.38
C GLU A 187 7.25 0.95 -20.28
N ALA A 188 6.43 1.02 -19.22
CA ALA A 188 5.63 2.19 -18.89
C ALA A 188 6.41 3.30 -18.13
N GLY A 189 7.70 3.08 -17.85
CA GLY A 189 8.57 4.05 -17.19
C GLY A 189 8.47 4.10 -15.67
N LEU A 190 7.89 3.07 -15.03
CA LEU A 190 7.73 3.00 -13.58
C LEU A 190 9.00 2.49 -12.89
N GLY A 191 9.30 3.04 -11.71
CA GLY A 191 10.28 2.46 -10.79
C GLY A 191 9.81 1.10 -10.28
N LEU A 192 10.74 0.15 -10.07
CA LEU A 192 10.40 -1.22 -9.69
C LEU A 192 10.89 -1.55 -8.28
N THR A 193 10.03 -2.17 -7.47
CA THR A 193 10.35 -2.65 -6.12
C THR A 193 9.70 -4.01 -5.87
N ALA A 194 10.17 -4.76 -4.88
CA ALA A 194 9.53 -6.00 -4.45
C ALA A 194 9.81 -6.29 -2.98
N HIS A 195 8.86 -6.96 -2.31
CA HIS A 195 9.10 -7.60 -1.03
C HIS A 195 9.87 -8.89 -1.28
N ALA A 196 11.04 -9.01 -0.67
CA ALA A 196 11.87 -10.22 -0.74
C ALA A 196 12.79 -10.33 0.47
N GLY A 197 12.90 -11.53 1.05
CA GLY A 197 13.68 -11.78 2.26
C GLY A 197 12.94 -11.43 3.55
N GLU A 198 11.63 -11.25 3.50
CA GLU A 198 10.77 -10.97 4.67
C GLU A 198 10.49 -12.25 5.47
N THR A 199 10.07 -13.30 4.79
CA THR A 199 9.76 -14.61 5.37
C THR A 199 10.56 -15.74 4.74
N ALA A 200 11.11 -15.55 3.54
CA ALA A 200 12.02 -16.47 2.86
C ALA A 200 13.49 -16.06 3.03
N GLY A 201 14.41 -16.91 2.55
CA GLY A 201 15.85 -16.70 2.68
C GLY A 201 16.46 -15.79 1.60
N ALA A 202 17.80 -15.70 1.60
CA ALA A 202 18.56 -14.89 0.66
C ALA A 202 18.34 -15.25 -0.82
N GLU A 203 17.92 -16.48 -1.11
CA GLU A 203 17.55 -16.95 -2.44
C GLU A 203 16.36 -16.20 -3.01
N SER A 204 15.38 -15.81 -2.17
CA SER A 204 14.24 -14.99 -2.59
C SER A 204 14.70 -13.59 -3.01
N VAL A 205 15.61 -12.99 -2.24
CA VAL A 205 16.23 -11.70 -2.57
C VAL A 205 16.94 -11.77 -3.92
N THR A 206 17.79 -12.81 -4.11
CA THR A 206 18.52 -13.04 -5.36
C THR A 206 17.54 -13.20 -6.53
N ALA A 207 16.49 -14.02 -6.36
CA ALA A 207 15.50 -14.23 -7.40
C ALA A 207 14.73 -12.94 -7.74
N ALA A 208 14.40 -12.09 -6.76
CA ALA A 208 13.76 -10.81 -7.03
C ALA A 208 14.68 -9.89 -7.88
N LEU A 209 15.96 -9.82 -7.54
CA LEU A 209 16.94 -9.04 -8.31
C LEU A 209 17.11 -9.58 -9.74
N ASP A 210 17.22 -10.89 -9.90
CA ASP A 210 17.50 -11.53 -11.19
C ASP A 210 16.30 -11.47 -12.16
N PHE A 211 15.08 -11.72 -11.65
CA PHE A 211 13.90 -11.88 -12.49
C PHE A 211 13.02 -10.64 -12.61
N LEU A 212 13.02 -9.76 -11.60
CA LEU A 212 12.13 -8.60 -11.57
C LEU A 212 12.86 -7.29 -11.91
N GLN A 213 14.19 -7.29 -11.95
CA GLN A 213 15.02 -6.12 -12.25
C GLN A 213 14.68 -4.92 -11.35
N VAL A 214 14.37 -5.19 -10.09
CA VAL A 214 14.02 -4.15 -9.13
C VAL A 214 15.23 -3.29 -8.78
N SER A 215 14.99 -2.01 -8.54
CA SER A 215 16.00 -1.06 -8.08
C SER A 215 16.02 -0.92 -6.55
N ARG A 216 15.00 -1.45 -5.89
CA ARG A 216 14.82 -1.41 -4.44
C ARG A 216 14.09 -2.67 -3.97
N LEU A 217 14.42 -3.12 -2.76
CA LEU A 217 13.71 -4.15 -2.02
C LEU A 217 13.02 -3.53 -0.79
N GLY A 218 11.87 -4.06 -0.43
CA GLY A 218 11.11 -3.68 0.74
C GLY A 218 10.95 -4.82 1.72
#